data_788c285759bf0a981469954e1a9e6f68
#
_entry.id   788c285759bf0a981469954e1a9e6f68
#
_cell.length_a   1.000
_cell.length_b   1.000
_cell.length_c   1.000
_cell.angle_alpha   90.00
_cell.angle_beta   90.00
_cell.angle_gamma   90.00
#
_symmetry.space_group_name_H-M   'P 1'
#
loop_
_entity.id
_entity.type
_entity.pdbx_description
1 polymer ?
#
loop_
_entity_poly.entity_id
_entity_poly.type
_entity_poly.pdbx_seq_one_letter_code
_entity_poly.pdbx_strand_id
1 'polypeptide(L)'
;MATLIKTLAAANQSERVKLKIPRSVQETIPIRRIYTNGIWEVGRKHSRSWKLTDVNYIAASQETQKSIFKAYCGALNSLPTDATAKITIVNHRLNPAEFERRILLAYQDDWLDHYREEANRIMKGRAEQSNNLVQERFVTLSIPQRRIDESKAYFKRAEANLQKTFARLDSGIQPAMNYDRLRILHDFFRPGYERYFDYDDYRYMSRAKDFRNLICPDGICFKRNHFEFGNKFGRVLFLRTYASFVTDDLISDLTEYARDLILSIDMIPVPTDEAVKEVESIILGVETDITRWQQRQNSRNNFTAEVPRTMEQKRENSRGYMDDLTQNDQRMIFSLITLVHTADSLEQLDADTESLIAVGKEHLCDISSAKYQQEDGLNTALPYGLRRLHALHTLTTESCAVAIPFRAQELQDPGGLSYGINEVSKNPLICDRKRLVSPHAFYLGVSGSGKSMGMKSTIMNVVLGTDDDVIIVDAEREYGTLARAFGGEVVEISPHSTHHLNPLEIVFGFEDENPVAQKTELITSILEQQMANGAIKGSYKSIIDRCTANVYN
;
A
#
# COMPACT_ATOMS: atom_id res chain seq x y z
N MET A 1 -23.52 -8.79 -28.45
CA MET A 1 -23.63 -10.04 -27.67
C MET A 1 -22.66 -11.16 -28.07
N ALA A 2 -22.48 -11.47 -29.36
CA ALA A 2 -21.63 -12.61 -29.76
C ALA A 2 -20.13 -12.42 -29.45
N THR A 3 -19.58 -11.21 -29.53
CA THR A 3 -18.14 -10.94 -29.35
C THR A 3 -17.77 -10.78 -27.87
N LEU A 4 -18.59 -10.07 -27.12
CA LEU A 4 -18.43 -9.92 -25.67
C LEU A 4 -18.60 -11.26 -24.94
N ILE A 5 -19.56 -12.08 -25.41
CA ILE A 5 -19.72 -13.47 -24.95
C ILE A 5 -18.47 -14.28 -25.29
N LYS A 6 -17.76 -14.01 -26.41
CA LYS A 6 -16.50 -14.69 -26.75
C LYS A 6 -15.35 -14.27 -25.83
N THR A 7 -15.20 -12.98 -25.52
CA THR A 7 -14.14 -12.50 -24.59
C THR A 7 -14.41 -12.96 -23.17
N LEU A 8 -15.65 -12.87 -22.69
CA LEU A 8 -16.08 -13.46 -21.44
C LEU A 8 -15.96 -14.99 -21.44
N ALA A 9 -16.34 -15.65 -22.53
CA ALA A 9 -16.21 -17.08 -22.65
C ALA A 9 -14.75 -17.54 -22.70
N ALA A 10 -13.86 -16.79 -23.36
CA ALA A 10 -12.44 -17.06 -23.38
C ALA A 10 -11.82 -16.84 -21.99
N ALA A 11 -12.15 -15.75 -21.31
CA ALA A 11 -11.76 -15.49 -19.93
C ALA A 11 -12.27 -16.59 -18.98
N ASN A 12 -13.51 -17.04 -19.17
CA ASN A 12 -14.12 -18.08 -18.35
C ASN A 12 -13.63 -19.50 -18.71
N GLN A 13 -13.33 -19.78 -20.00
CA GLN A 13 -12.77 -21.09 -20.40
C GLN A 13 -11.40 -21.37 -19.80
N SER A 14 -10.55 -20.34 -19.69
CA SER A 14 -9.22 -20.48 -19.08
C SER A 14 -9.30 -20.84 -17.60
N GLU A 15 -10.42 -20.55 -16.94
CA GLU A 15 -10.63 -20.73 -15.50
C GLU A 15 -11.55 -21.91 -15.14
N ARG A 16 -12.20 -22.53 -16.13
CA ARG A 16 -12.99 -23.76 -15.90
C ARG A 16 -12.08 -24.88 -15.46
N VAL A 17 -12.21 -25.28 -14.20
CA VAL A 17 -11.58 -26.50 -13.67
C VAL A 17 -12.62 -27.64 -13.74
N LYS A 18 -12.19 -28.83 -14.19
CA LYS A 18 -13.02 -30.02 -14.06
C LYS A 18 -13.27 -30.25 -12.58
N LEU A 19 -14.52 -30.49 -12.20
CA LEU A 19 -14.89 -30.91 -10.85
C LEU A 19 -14.06 -32.12 -10.46
N LYS A 20 -13.11 -31.91 -9.55
CA LYS A 20 -12.27 -32.95 -8.96
C LYS A 20 -12.38 -32.79 -7.46
N ILE A 21 -12.85 -33.84 -6.80
CA ILE A 21 -12.85 -33.85 -5.33
C ILE A 21 -11.41 -33.90 -4.86
N PRO A 22 -10.89 -32.90 -4.12
CA PRO A 22 -9.53 -32.90 -3.61
C PRO A 22 -9.33 -34.09 -2.66
N ARG A 23 -8.21 -34.79 -2.82
CA ARG A 23 -7.84 -35.91 -1.94
C ARG A 23 -6.98 -35.46 -0.76
N SER A 24 -6.42 -34.26 -0.84
CA SER A 24 -5.60 -33.65 0.21
C SER A 24 -5.79 -32.13 0.22
N VAL A 25 -5.40 -31.48 1.30
CA VAL A 25 -5.45 -30.01 1.42
C VAL A 25 -4.57 -29.33 0.38
N GLN A 26 -3.44 -29.92 0.02
CA GLN A 26 -2.56 -29.40 -1.02
C GLN A 26 -3.24 -29.33 -2.40
N GLU A 27 -4.20 -30.21 -2.68
CA GLU A 27 -4.94 -30.19 -3.93
C GLU A 27 -5.99 -29.08 -4.02
N THR A 28 -6.38 -28.48 -2.88
CA THR A 28 -7.28 -27.29 -2.86
C THR A 28 -6.55 -26.03 -3.27
N ILE A 29 -5.20 -25.99 -3.14
CA ILE A 29 -4.38 -24.86 -3.53
C ILE A 29 -4.07 -24.95 -5.03
N PRO A 30 -4.51 -23.96 -5.82
CA PRO A 30 -4.45 -24.05 -7.29
C PRO A 30 -3.06 -23.80 -7.88
N ILE A 31 -2.02 -23.63 -7.06
CA ILE A 31 -0.64 -23.37 -7.50
C ILE A 31 0.00 -24.72 -7.89
N ARG A 32 0.38 -24.85 -9.18
CA ARG A 32 1.03 -26.07 -9.70
C ARG A 32 2.55 -26.01 -9.57
N ARG A 33 3.13 -24.87 -9.90
CA ARG A 33 4.58 -24.65 -9.91
C ARG A 33 4.89 -23.20 -9.60
N ILE A 34 6.01 -23.00 -8.96
CA ILE A 34 6.63 -21.68 -8.74
C ILE A 34 8.01 -21.67 -9.40
N TYR A 35 8.41 -20.53 -9.96
CA TYR A 35 9.69 -20.33 -10.62
C TYR A 35 10.53 -19.31 -9.84
N THR A 36 11.86 -19.41 -9.88
CA THR A 36 12.79 -18.51 -9.15
C THR A 36 12.61 -17.03 -9.45
N ASN A 37 12.01 -16.69 -10.58
CA ASN A 37 11.73 -15.31 -11.00
C ASN A 37 10.37 -14.79 -10.51
N GLY A 38 9.73 -15.43 -9.53
CA GLY A 38 8.44 -15.03 -8.97
C GLY A 38 7.22 -15.30 -9.87
N ILE A 39 7.40 -15.97 -11.01
CA ILE A 39 6.27 -16.41 -11.84
C ILE A 39 5.69 -17.69 -11.24
N TRP A 40 4.37 -17.73 -11.12
CA TRP A 40 3.63 -18.88 -10.65
C TRP A 40 2.78 -19.47 -11.76
N GLU A 41 2.76 -20.81 -11.84
CA GLU A 41 1.80 -21.55 -12.67
C GLU A 41 0.58 -21.87 -11.81
N VAL A 42 -0.53 -21.19 -12.10
CA VAL A 42 -1.76 -21.29 -11.32
C VAL A 42 -2.91 -21.67 -12.25
N GLY A 43 -3.50 -22.84 -12.03
CA GLY A 43 -4.48 -23.39 -12.96
C GLY A 43 -3.89 -23.59 -14.36
N ARG A 44 -4.39 -22.82 -15.35
CA ARG A 44 -3.92 -22.76 -16.73
C ARG A 44 -3.32 -21.41 -17.09
N LYS A 45 -2.86 -20.65 -16.08
CA LYS A 45 -2.31 -19.32 -16.23
C LYS A 45 -0.91 -19.24 -15.64
N HIS A 46 -0.12 -18.30 -16.14
CA HIS A 46 1.06 -17.78 -15.44
C HIS A 46 0.69 -16.47 -14.79
N SER A 47 1.07 -16.29 -13.53
CA SER A 47 0.86 -15.06 -12.79
C SER A 47 2.15 -14.54 -12.20
N ARG A 48 2.26 -13.20 -12.12
CA ARG A 48 3.34 -12.49 -11.43
C ARG A 48 2.74 -11.33 -10.64
N SER A 49 3.28 -11.08 -9.46
CA SER A 49 2.79 -10.04 -8.56
C SER A 49 3.87 -9.00 -8.27
N TRP A 50 3.42 -7.79 -7.99
CA TRP A 50 4.24 -6.67 -7.53
C TRP A 50 3.59 -6.04 -6.32
N LYS A 51 4.40 -5.65 -5.36
CA LYS A 51 3.97 -4.89 -4.19
C LYS A 51 3.92 -3.41 -4.56
N LEU A 52 2.84 -2.74 -4.16
CA LEU A 52 2.64 -1.30 -4.32
C LEU A 52 2.96 -0.59 -3.00
N THR A 53 3.60 0.56 -3.07
CA THR A 53 3.65 1.48 -1.94
C THR A 53 2.37 2.29 -1.88
N ASP A 54 1.92 2.61 -0.67
CA ASP A 54 0.71 3.43 -0.49
C ASP A 54 0.97 4.89 -0.87
N VAL A 55 -0.11 5.60 -1.13
CA VAL A 55 -0.11 7.03 -1.48
C VAL A 55 -0.99 7.77 -0.48
N ASN A 56 -0.57 8.97 -0.08
CA ASN A 56 -1.35 9.82 0.82
C ASN A 56 -2.59 10.38 0.11
N TYR A 57 -3.61 9.54 -0.05
CA TYR A 57 -4.85 9.92 -0.74
C TYR A 57 -5.83 10.63 0.20
N ILE A 58 -6.15 10.03 1.35
CA ILE A 58 -7.16 10.54 2.29
C ILE A 58 -6.75 11.89 2.90
N ALA A 59 -5.45 12.04 3.21
CA ALA A 59 -4.92 13.28 3.82
C ALA A 59 -4.62 14.38 2.80
N ALA A 60 -4.79 14.12 1.50
CA ALA A 60 -4.47 15.07 0.45
C ALA A 60 -5.57 16.14 0.27
N SER A 61 -5.18 17.29 -0.29
CA SER A 61 -6.15 18.30 -0.72
C SER A 61 -7.08 17.77 -1.81
N GLN A 62 -8.27 18.34 -1.95
CA GLN A 62 -9.21 17.91 -3.01
C GLN A 62 -8.63 17.99 -4.43
N GLU A 63 -7.77 18.98 -4.71
CA GLU A 63 -7.10 19.10 -5.99
C GLU A 63 -6.10 17.95 -6.21
N THR A 64 -5.34 17.61 -5.17
CA THR A 64 -4.39 16.50 -5.19
C THR A 64 -5.13 15.16 -5.30
N GLN A 65 -6.23 14.96 -4.57
CA GLN A 65 -7.07 13.76 -4.70
C GLN A 65 -7.58 13.57 -6.13
N LYS A 66 -8.09 14.63 -6.76
CA LYS A 66 -8.53 14.60 -8.17
C LYS A 66 -7.38 14.27 -9.12
N SER A 67 -6.18 14.79 -8.85
CA SER A 67 -4.99 14.49 -9.66
C SER A 67 -4.59 13.02 -9.53
N ILE A 68 -4.54 12.48 -8.31
CA ILE A 68 -4.24 11.07 -8.04
C ILE A 68 -5.30 10.17 -8.68
N PHE A 69 -6.59 10.49 -8.51
CA PHE A 69 -7.68 9.74 -9.13
C PHE A 69 -7.55 9.67 -10.65
N LYS A 70 -7.30 10.81 -11.30
CA LYS A 70 -7.08 10.88 -12.76
C LYS A 70 -5.85 10.08 -13.20
N ALA A 71 -4.76 10.16 -12.44
CA ALA A 71 -3.57 9.36 -12.70
C ALA A 71 -3.85 7.84 -12.53
N TYR A 72 -4.69 7.46 -11.55
CA TYR A 72 -5.12 6.08 -11.36
C TYR A 72 -6.02 5.58 -12.50
N CYS A 73 -6.94 6.41 -13.02
CA CYS A 73 -7.67 6.10 -14.26
C CYS A 73 -6.70 5.82 -15.41
N GLY A 74 -5.66 6.66 -15.58
CA GLY A 74 -4.61 6.43 -16.56
C GLY A 74 -3.84 5.11 -16.34
N ALA A 75 -3.63 4.71 -15.07
CA ALA A 75 -3.03 3.43 -14.74
C ALA A 75 -3.92 2.25 -15.16
N LEU A 76 -5.21 2.32 -14.90
CA LEU A 76 -6.18 1.30 -15.33
C LEU A 76 -6.26 1.22 -16.86
N ASN A 77 -6.26 2.35 -17.56
CA ASN A 77 -6.22 2.41 -19.02
C ASN A 77 -4.94 1.81 -19.61
N SER A 78 -3.85 1.75 -18.87
CA SER A 78 -2.60 1.15 -19.33
C SER A 78 -2.54 -0.36 -19.18
N LEU A 79 -3.52 -0.97 -18.51
CA LEU A 79 -3.55 -2.43 -18.30
C LEU A 79 -3.67 -3.16 -19.65
N PRO A 80 -2.90 -4.26 -19.83
CA PRO A 80 -2.94 -5.01 -21.06
C PRO A 80 -4.26 -5.79 -21.20
N THR A 81 -4.85 -5.75 -22.41
CA THR A 81 -6.13 -6.41 -22.70
C THR A 81 -6.02 -7.94 -22.87
N ASP A 82 -4.80 -8.48 -23.00
CA ASP A 82 -4.52 -9.91 -23.08
C ASP A 82 -4.21 -10.55 -21.71
N ALA A 83 -4.31 -9.77 -20.64
CA ALA A 83 -4.10 -10.20 -19.27
C ALA A 83 -5.29 -9.90 -18.37
N THR A 84 -5.42 -10.65 -17.29
CA THR A 84 -6.28 -10.30 -16.15
C THR A 84 -5.42 -9.60 -15.12
N ALA A 85 -5.82 -8.41 -14.70
CA ALA A 85 -5.22 -7.71 -13.58
C ALA A 85 -6.03 -7.94 -12.31
N LYS A 86 -5.34 -8.06 -11.20
CA LYS A 86 -5.95 -8.16 -9.86
C LYS A 86 -5.20 -7.25 -8.92
N ILE A 87 -5.91 -6.33 -8.25
CA ILE A 87 -5.38 -5.60 -7.12
C ILE A 87 -5.83 -6.32 -5.87
N THR A 88 -4.90 -6.61 -4.97
CA THR A 88 -5.20 -7.28 -3.70
C THR A 88 -4.72 -6.41 -2.56
N ILE A 89 -5.61 -6.13 -1.62
CA ILE A 89 -5.33 -5.48 -0.36
C ILE A 89 -5.35 -6.56 0.71
N VAL A 90 -4.26 -6.69 1.44
CA VAL A 90 -4.10 -7.68 2.50
C VAL A 90 -3.98 -6.94 3.83
N ASN A 91 -4.99 -7.08 4.68
CA ASN A 91 -4.92 -6.65 6.07
C ASN A 91 -4.50 -7.85 6.91
N HIS A 92 -3.40 -7.72 7.62
CA HIS A 92 -2.97 -8.73 8.58
C HIS A 92 -2.45 -8.05 9.84
N ARG A 93 -2.54 -8.75 10.95
CA ARG A 93 -1.97 -8.25 12.19
C ARG A 93 -0.46 -8.26 12.12
N LEU A 94 0.16 -7.21 12.66
CA LEU A 94 1.60 -7.14 12.77
C LEU A 94 2.09 -8.34 13.58
N ASN A 95 2.99 -9.13 13.00
CA ASN A 95 3.59 -10.26 13.70
C ASN A 95 4.38 -9.75 14.92
N PRO A 96 4.11 -10.22 16.17
CA PRO A 96 4.81 -9.78 17.37
C PRO A 96 6.33 -9.89 17.26
N ALA A 97 6.84 -10.95 16.64
CA ALA A 97 8.29 -11.14 16.46
C ALA A 97 8.89 -10.16 15.43
N GLU A 98 8.13 -9.81 14.40
CA GLU A 98 8.53 -8.79 13.42
C GLU A 98 8.48 -7.39 14.04
N PHE A 99 7.45 -7.11 14.85
CA PHE A 99 7.34 -5.91 15.65
C PHE A 99 8.55 -5.75 16.58
N GLU A 100 8.87 -6.79 17.36
CA GLU A 100 10.00 -6.76 18.27
C GLU A 100 11.32 -6.48 17.54
N ARG A 101 11.55 -7.14 16.43
CA ARG A 101 12.79 -6.99 15.66
C ARG A 101 12.92 -5.67 14.92
N ARG A 102 11.80 -5.07 14.46
CA ARG A 102 11.82 -3.87 13.60
C ARG A 102 11.62 -2.57 14.37
N ILE A 103 10.90 -2.63 15.47
CA ILE A 103 10.39 -1.44 16.15
C ILE A 103 11.05 -1.23 17.53
N LEU A 104 11.35 -2.33 18.24
CA LEU A 104 11.97 -2.22 19.55
C LEU A 104 13.47 -1.92 19.43
N LEU A 105 13.95 -1.09 20.37
CA LEU A 105 15.35 -0.80 20.53
C LEU A 105 16.09 -2.04 21.02
N ALA A 106 17.18 -2.41 20.34
CA ALA A 106 18.03 -3.51 20.75
C ALA A 106 18.83 -3.13 22.00
N TYR A 107 19.03 -4.08 22.91
CA TYR A 107 19.93 -3.91 24.06
C TYR A 107 21.38 -3.90 23.56
N GLN A 108 22.21 -3.03 24.16
CA GLN A 108 23.62 -2.86 23.78
C GLN A 108 24.59 -3.23 24.92
N ASP A 109 24.08 -3.77 26.01
CA ASP A 109 24.82 -4.14 27.23
C ASP A 109 25.55 -2.93 27.87
N ASP A 110 24.94 -1.75 27.79
CA ASP A 110 25.43 -0.51 28.36
C ASP A 110 24.50 0.07 29.45
N TRP A 111 24.95 1.16 30.09
CA TRP A 111 24.19 1.79 31.17
C TRP A 111 22.87 2.46 30.69
N LEU A 112 22.66 2.62 29.38
CA LEU A 112 21.45 3.19 28.80
C LEU A 112 20.35 2.12 28.63
N ASP A 113 20.62 0.86 28.84
CA ASP A 113 19.65 -0.22 28.62
C ASP A 113 18.39 -0.10 29.47
N HIS A 114 18.46 0.52 30.64
CA HIS A 114 17.26 0.79 31.44
C HIS A 114 16.32 1.81 30.76
N TYR A 115 16.85 2.78 30.00
CA TYR A 115 16.06 3.69 29.19
C TYR A 115 15.50 2.99 27.95
N ARG A 116 16.27 2.08 27.33
CA ARG A 116 15.78 1.25 26.21
C ARG A 116 14.64 0.36 26.65
N GLU A 117 14.73 -0.25 27.83
CA GLU A 117 13.65 -1.07 28.40
C GLU A 117 12.38 -0.25 28.63
N GLU A 118 12.48 0.94 29.19
CA GLU A 118 11.32 1.81 29.40
C GLU A 118 10.73 2.31 28.07
N ALA A 119 11.55 2.71 27.12
CA ALA A 119 11.12 3.10 25.77
C ALA A 119 10.39 1.94 25.07
N ASN A 120 10.94 0.72 25.14
CA ASN A 120 10.34 -0.48 24.59
C ASN A 120 9.00 -0.81 25.26
N ARG A 121 8.89 -0.63 26.59
CA ARG A 121 7.61 -0.80 27.32
C ARG A 121 6.55 0.18 26.84
N ILE A 122 6.91 1.45 26.64
CA ILE A 122 6.01 2.48 26.12
C ILE A 122 5.58 2.12 24.69
N MET A 123 6.51 1.69 23.85
CA MET A 123 6.22 1.27 22.46
C MET A 123 5.30 0.06 22.40
N LYS A 124 5.51 -0.95 23.25
CA LYS A 124 4.61 -2.11 23.38
C LYS A 124 3.21 -1.68 23.80
N GLY A 125 3.09 -0.85 24.83
CA GLY A 125 1.79 -0.34 25.30
C GLY A 125 1.05 0.48 24.23
N ARG A 126 1.76 1.27 23.43
CA ARG A 126 1.18 1.99 22.28
C ARG A 126 0.74 1.04 21.17
N ALA A 127 1.53 0.01 20.89
CA ALA A 127 1.19 -1.00 19.90
C ALA A 127 -0.06 -1.81 20.31
N GLU A 128 -0.22 -2.14 21.59
CA GLU A 128 -1.42 -2.81 22.11
C GLU A 128 -2.69 -1.96 21.98
N GLN A 129 -2.55 -0.62 22.02
CA GLN A 129 -3.64 0.34 21.82
C GLN A 129 -3.88 0.67 20.36
N SER A 130 -2.91 0.41 19.46
CA SER A 130 -3.09 0.56 18.03
C SER A 130 -3.84 -0.64 17.45
N ASN A 131 -4.43 -0.47 16.28
CA ASN A 131 -5.09 -1.58 15.59
C ASN A 131 -4.13 -2.71 15.20
N ASN A 132 -2.81 -2.50 15.31
CA ASN A 132 -1.73 -3.43 14.92
C ASN A 132 -1.94 -4.05 13.53
N LEU A 133 -2.62 -3.34 12.65
CA LEU A 133 -3.00 -3.82 11.34
C LEU A 133 -2.05 -3.24 10.30
N VAL A 134 -1.32 -4.11 9.66
CA VAL A 134 -0.51 -3.76 8.47
C VAL A 134 -1.33 -4.03 7.24
N GLN A 135 -1.38 -3.04 6.36
CA GLN A 135 -2.06 -3.16 5.09
C GLN A 135 -1.03 -3.20 3.95
N GLU A 136 -0.99 -4.31 3.24
CA GLU A 136 -0.13 -4.48 2.07
C GLU A 136 -0.97 -4.52 0.79
N ARG A 137 -0.44 -3.95 -0.29
CA ARG A 137 -1.11 -3.85 -1.58
C ARG A 137 -0.29 -4.52 -2.65
N PHE A 138 -0.97 -5.31 -3.47
CA PHE A 138 -0.33 -6.05 -4.55
C PHE A 138 -1.11 -5.86 -5.85
N VAL A 139 -0.39 -5.73 -6.95
CA VAL A 139 -0.96 -5.91 -8.29
C VAL A 139 -0.45 -7.22 -8.85
N THR A 140 -1.36 -8.07 -9.30
CA THR A 140 -1.06 -9.37 -9.92
C THR A 140 -1.57 -9.37 -11.34
N LEU A 141 -0.69 -9.63 -12.31
CA LEU A 141 -1.07 -9.88 -13.68
C LEU A 141 -1.05 -11.38 -13.97
N SER A 142 -2.07 -11.84 -14.69
CA SER A 142 -2.21 -13.23 -15.10
C SER A 142 -2.46 -13.32 -16.58
N ILE A 143 -1.71 -14.19 -17.25
CA ILE A 143 -1.83 -14.46 -18.69
C ILE A 143 -2.11 -15.95 -18.90
N PRO A 144 -2.73 -16.35 -20.01
CA PRO A 144 -2.83 -17.75 -20.40
C PRO A 144 -1.44 -18.41 -20.39
N GLN A 145 -1.38 -19.67 -19.98
CA GLN A 145 -0.12 -20.43 -19.93
C GLN A 145 0.54 -20.48 -21.30
N ARG A 146 1.83 -20.09 -21.34
CA ARG A 146 2.72 -20.09 -22.51
C ARG A 146 4.03 -20.76 -22.13
N ARG A 147 5.00 -20.82 -23.07
CA ARG A 147 6.37 -21.18 -22.72
C ARG A 147 6.90 -20.20 -21.67
N ILE A 148 7.65 -20.71 -20.70
CA ILE A 148 8.10 -19.89 -19.55
C ILE A 148 8.95 -18.69 -20.00
N ASP A 149 9.76 -18.83 -21.04
CA ASP A 149 10.60 -17.73 -21.53
C ASP A 149 9.77 -16.60 -22.19
N GLU A 150 8.68 -16.97 -22.87
CA GLU A 150 7.71 -16.00 -23.40
C GLU A 150 7.01 -15.25 -22.26
N SER A 151 6.64 -15.97 -21.20
CA SER A 151 6.03 -15.37 -20.01
C SER A 151 7.00 -14.44 -19.27
N LYS A 152 8.29 -14.80 -19.16
CA LYS A 152 9.33 -13.93 -18.59
C LYS A 152 9.45 -12.62 -19.37
N ALA A 153 9.54 -12.72 -20.70
CA ALA A 153 9.64 -11.55 -21.58
C ALA A 153 8.40 -10.65 -21.48
N TYR A 154 7.21 -11.27 -21.39
CA TYR A 154 5.95 -10.55 -21.20
C TYR A 154 5.94 -9.78 -19.88
N PHE A 155 6.17 -10.45 -18.76
CA PHE A 155 6.12 -9.84 -17.45
C PHE A 155 7.21 -8.77 -17.24
N LYS A 156 8.39 -8.92 -17.88
CA LYS A 156 9.42 -7.86 -17.86
C LYS A 156 8.93 -6.56 -18.54
N ARG A 157 8.23 -6.69 -19.68
CA ARG A 157 7.65 -5.53 -20.37
C ARG A 157 6.50 -4.92 -19.57
N ALA A 158 5.63 -5.76 -19.01
CA ALA A 158 4.53 -5.32 -18.16
C ALA A 158 5.03 -4.59 -16.92
N GLU A 159 6.09 -5.08 -16.27
CA GLU A 159 6.74 -4.44 -15.13
C GLU A 159 7.22 -3.03 -15.45
N ALA A 160 7.93 -2.85 -16.56
CA ALA A 160 8.40 -1.52 -16.98
C ALA A 160 7.23 -0.53 -17.23
N ASN A 161 6.13 -1.03 -17.82
CA ASN A 161 4.93 -0.21 -18.03
C ASN A 161 4.25 0.16 -16.70
N LEU A 162 4.07 -0.81 -15.80
CA LEU A 162 3.50 -0.57 -14.48
C LEU A 162 4.36 0.42 -13.68
N GLN A 163 5.68 0.26 -13.66
CA GLN A 163 6.60 1.19 -12.98
C GLN A 163 6.42 2.63 -13.47
N LYS A 164 6.42 2.81 -14.80
CA LYS A 164 6.20 4.14 -15.41
C LYS A 164 4.86 4.75 -15.04
N THR A 165 3.82 3.92 -14.97
CA THR A 165 2.44 4.40 -14.78
C THR A 165 2.17 4.71 -13.31
N PHE A 166 2.58 3.83 -12.39
CA PHE A 166 2.37 4.05 -10.96
C PHE A 166 3.33 5.09 -10.37
N ALA A 167 4.49 5.33 -10.98
CA ALA A 167 5.35 6.46 -10.61
C ALA A 167 4.65 7.82 -10.73
N ARG A 168 3.64 7.96 -11.63
CA ARG A 168 2.82 9.18 -11.73
C ARG A 168 1.85 9.37 -10.56
N LEU A 169 1.65 8.32 -9.77
CA LEU A 169 0.84 8.30 -8.56
C LEU A 169 1.70 8.48 -7.30
N ASP A 170 3.01 8.69 -7.45
CA ASP A 170 3.99 8.60 -6.35
C ASP A 170 3.97 7.24 -5.64
N SER A 171 3.46 6.19 -6.32
CA SER A 171 3.48 4.81 -5.83
C SER A 171 4.63 4.04 -6.43
N GLY A 172 5.51 3.51 -5.58
CA GLY A 172 6.57 2.60 -5.97
C GLY A 172 6.03 1.21 -6.29
N ILE A 173 6.63 0.54 -7.29
CA ILE A 173 6.33 -0.86 -7.60
C ILE A 173 7.59 -1.70 -7.40
N GLN A 174 7.48 -2.75 -6.58
CA GLN A 174 8.55 -3.71 -6.32
C GLN A 174 8.08 -5.12 -6.68
N PRO A 175 8.90 -5.95 -7.37
CA PRO A 175 8.55 -7.34 -7.64
C PRO A 175 8.30 -8.10 -6.33
N ALA A 176 7.11 -8.67 -6.17
CA ALA A 176 6.81 -9.61 -5.10
C ALA A 176 7.34 -10.98 -5.49
N MET A 177 8.41 -11.42 -4.83
CA MET A 177 9.06 -12.70 -5.11
C MET A 177 8.31 -13.85 -4.43
N ASN A 178 8.82 -15.07 -4.57
CA ASN A 178 8.18 -16.25 -3.99
C ASN A 178 8.03 -16.14 -2.47
N TYR A 179 9.04 -15.58 -1.78
CA TYR A 179 8.99 -15.35 -0.34
C TYR A 179 7.77 -14.49 0.04
N ASP A 180 7.60 -13.33 -0.60
CA ASP A 180 6.51 -12.40 -0.26
C ASP A 180 5.14 -13.01 -0.49
N ARG A 181 4.95 -13.65 -1.66
CA ARG A 181 3.66 -14.24 -2.04
C ARG A 181 3.30 -15.46 -1.18
N LEU A 182 4.28 -16.32 -0.86
CA LEU A 182 4.06 -17.48 -0.01
C LEU A 182 3.84 -17.08 1.45
N ARG A 183 4.50 -16.00 1.95
CA ARG A 183 4.28 -15.45 3.28
C ARG A 183 2.83 -15.04 3.47
N ILE A 184 2.24 -14.29 2.55
CA ILE A 184 0.84 -13.87 2.63
C ILE A 184 -0.09 -15.09 2.79
N LEU A 185 0.16 -16.14 2.01
CA LEU A 185 -0.65 -17.36 2.06
C LEU A 185 -0.41 -18.15 3.35
N HIS A 186 0.85 -18.21 3.82
CA HIS A 186 1.19 -18.84 5.08
C HIS A 186 0.49 -18.13 6.25
N ASP A 187 0.61 -16.80 6.32
CA ASP A 187 0.02 -16.01 7.40
C ASP A 187 -1.51 -16.11 7.39
N PHE A 188 -2.13 -16.18 6.21
CA PHE A 188 -3.57 -16.41 6.08
C PHE A 188 -4.01 -17.80 6.53
N PHE A 189 -3.34 -18.86 6.07
CA PHE A 189 -3.76 -20.24 6.33
C PHE A 189 -3.23 -20.82 7.65
N ARG A 190 -2.20 -20.22 8.24
CA ARG A 190 -1.54 -20.65 9.48
C ARG A 190 -1.39 -19.51 10.50
N PRO A 191 -2.51 -18.86 10.87
CA PRO A 191 -2.47 -17.77 11.82
C PRO A 191 -1.90 -18.22 13.16
N GLY A 192 -0.96 -17.41 13.72
CA GLY A 192 -0.21 -17.74 14.94
C GLY A 192 1.09 -18.51 14.71
N TYR A 193 1.37 -18.91 13.46
CA TYR A 193 2.60 -19.62 13.09
C TYR A 193 3.52 -18.76 12.21
N GLU A 194 3.28 -17.45 12.12
CA GLU A 194 3.99 -16.52 11.23
C GLU A 194 5.50 -16.53 11.46
N ARG A 195 5.94 -16.68 12.71
CA ARG A 195 7.36 -16.76 13.10
C ARG A 195 8.09 -18.00 12.57
N TYR A 196 7.36 -19.02 12.16
CA TYR A 196 7.93 -20.27 11.67
C TYR A 196 8.01 -20.32 10.16
N PHE A 197 7.63 -19.25 9.46
CA PHE A 197 7.76 -19.16 8.03
C PHE A 197 9.23 -19.04 7.62
N ASP A 198 9.76 -20.10 7.03
CA ASP A 198 11.13 -20.16 6.51
C ASP A 198 11.10 -20.70 5.09
N TYR A 199 11.15 -19.81 4.12
CA TYR A 199 11.19 -20.14 2.71
C TYR A 199 12.48 -19.64 2.05
N ASP A 200 13.14 -20.52 1.32
CA ASP A 200 14.30 -20.25 0.49
C ASP A 200 14.16 -20.98 -0.85
N ASP A 201 14.27 -20.23 -1.98
CA ASP A 201 14.10 -20.78 -3.33
C ASP A 201 15.03 -21.97 -3.59
N TYR A 202 16.30 -21.89 -3.20
CA TYR A 202 17.27 -22.96 -3.42
C TYR A 202 16.89 -24.22 -2.66
N ARG A 203 16.50 -24.09 -1.40
CA ARG A 203 16.14 -25.21 -0.52
C ARG A 203 14.91 -25.96 -1.03
N TYR A 204 13.91 -25.26 -1.53
CA TYR A 204 12.66 -25.87 -2.00
C TYR A 204 12.76 -26.40 -3.43
N MET A 205 13.51 -25.77 -4.31
CA MET A 205 13.67 -26.20 -5.71
C MET A 205 14.67 -27.33 -5.85
N SER A 206 15.81 -27.29 -5.13
CA SER A 206 16.86 -28.30 -5.22
C SER A 206 16.51 -29.61 -4.50
N ARG A 207 15.73 -29.55 -3.41
CA ARG A 207 15.40 -30.73 -2.57
C ARG A 207 14.03 -31.34 -2.87
N ALA A 208 13.37 -30.94 -3.95
CA ALA A 208 12.03 -31.39 -4.34
C ALA A 208 10.98 -31.32 -3.18
N LYS A 209 11.15 -30.39 -2.24
CA LYS A 209 10.17 -30.17 -1.19
C LYS A 209 8.95 -29.46 -1.78
N ASP A 210 7.77 -29.98 -1.46
CA ASP A 210 6.53 -29.33 -1.88
C ASP A 210 6.31 -28.05 -1.06
N PHE A 211 6.41 -26.88 -1.70
CA PHE A 211 6.19 -25.58 -1.09
C PHE A 211 4.77 -25.43 -0.52
N ARG A 212 3.80 -26.21 -1.02
CA ARG A 212 2.43 -26.20 -0.52
C ARG A 212 2.34 -26.63 0.95
N ASN A 213 3.28 -27.45 1.42
CA ASN A 213 3.35 -27.84 2.83
C ASN A 213 3.65 -26.66 3.77
N LEU A 214 4.26 -25.58 3.25
CA LEU A 214 4.46 -24.35 4.04
C LEU A 214 3.17 -23.58 4.27
N ILE A 215 2.29 -23.56 3.28
CA ILE A 215 1.11 -22.69 3.25
C ILE A 215 -0.19 -23.43 3.58
N CYS A 216 -0.24 -24.76 3.41
CA CYS A 216 -1.45 -25.51 3.69
C CYS A 216 -1.81 -25.49 5.18
N PRO A 217 -3.09 -25.24 5.55
CA PRO A 217 -3.58 -25.52 6.88
C PRO A 217 -3.60 -27.02 7.15
N ASP A 218 -3.73 -27.43 8.43
CA ASP A 218 -3.81 -28.83 8.81
C ASP A 218 -5.08 -29.52 8.27
N GLY A 219 -6.14 -28.76 8.10
CA GLY A 219 -7.38 -29.19 7.47
C GLY A 219 -8.17 -27.99 6.95
N ILE A 220 -8.95 -28.19 5.90
CA ILE A 220 -9.92 -27.21 5.40
C ILE A 220 -11.24 -27.89 5.08
N CYS A 221 -12.35 -27.30 5.52
CA CYS A 221 -13.69 -27.80 5.28
C CYS A 221 -14.59 -26.69 4.75
N PHE A 222 -15.08 -26.84 3.53
CA PHE A 222 -16.00 -25.87 2.91
C PHE A 222 -17.45 -26.24 3.24
N LYS A 223 -18.16 -25.30 3.85
CA LYS A 223 -19.59 -25.37 4.17
C LYS A 223 -20.40 -24.53 3.18
N ARG A 224 -21.70 -24.46 3.41
CA ARG A 224 -22.63 -23.70 2.57
C ARG A 224 -22.29 -22.21 2.45
N ASN A 225 -21.94 -21.55 3.56
CA ASN A 225 -21.77 -20.09 3.65
C ASN A 225 -20.46 -19.66 4.35
N HIS A 226 -19.62 -20.59 4.76
CA HIS A 226 -18.32 -20.36 5.38
C HIS A 226 -17.40 -21.55 5.11
N PHE A 227 -16.15 -21.43 5.49
CA PHE A 227 -15.19 -22.54 5.54
C PHE A 227 -14.47 -22.52 6.88
N GLU A 228 -14.00 -23.70 7.27
CA GLU A 228 -13.26 -23.93 8.50
C GLU A 228 -11.83 -24.36 8.13
N PHE A 229 -10.83 -23.80 8.80
CA PHE A 229 -9.44 -24.18 8.59
C PHE A 229 -8.63 -24.00 9.88
N GLY A 230 -7.86 -25.01 10.28
CA GLY A 230 -7.21 -25.01 11.59
C GLY A 230 -8.24 -24.74 12.70
N ASN A 231 -8.01 -23.70 13.48
CA ASN A 231 -8.91 -23.25 14.56
C ASN A 231 -9.71 -21.98 14.17
N LYS A 232 -9.75 -21.64 12.89
CA LYS A 232 -10.39 -20.42 12.40
C LYS A 232 -11.58 -20.73 11.49
N PHE A 233 -12.47 -19.76 11.43
CA PHE A 233 -13.61 -19.72 10.50
C PHE A 233 -13.36 -18.63 9.48
N GLY A 234 -13.70 -18.87 8.22
CA GLY A 234 -13.58 -17.89 7.16
C GLY A 234 -14.83 -17.79 6.31
N ARG A 235 -15.07 -16.63 5.74
CA ARG A 235 -16.20 -16.40 4.82
C ARG A 235 -15.76 -15.53 3.66
N VAL A 236 -16.19 -15.94 2.47
CA VAL A 236 -16.00 -15.14 1.26
C VAL A 236 -17.29 -14.38 0.96
N LEU A 237 -17.11 -13.09 0.76
CA LEU A 237 -18.13 -12.16 0.31
C LEU A 237 -17.73 -11.59 -1.06
N PHE A 238 -18.70 -11.12 -1.82
CA PHE A 238 -18.45 -10.42 -3.09
C PHE A 238 -19.48 -9.32 -3.28
N LEU A 239 -19.07 -8.30 -4.03
CA LEU A 239 -19.94 -7.19 -4.39
C LEU A 239 -20.89 -7.66 -5.49
N ARG A 240 -22.18 -7.79 -5.15
CA ARG A 240 -23.23 -8.32 -6.01
C ARG A 240 -23.85 -7.24 -6.89
N THR A 241 -24.02 -6.05 -6.35
CA THR A 241 -24.61 -4.91 -7.06
C THR A 241 -23.83 -3.66 -6.73
N TYR A 242 -23.53 -2.86 -7.75
CA TYR A 242 -22.92 -1.55 -7.62
C TYR A 242 -24.00 -0.48 -7.68
N ALA A 243 -23.88 0.56 -6.87
CA ALA A 243 -24.72 1.74 -7.00
C ALA A 243 -24.41 2.45 -8.33
N SER A 244 -25.38 3.23 -8.80
CA SER A 244 -25.15 4.12 -9.94
C SER A 244 -24.14 5.23 -9.64
N PHE A 245 -23.91 5.51 -8.37
CA PHE A 245 -22.97 6.48 -7.86
C PHE A 245 -22.30 5.89 -6.61
N VAL A 246 -21.02 5.57 -6.69
CA VAL A 246 -20.21 5.04 -5.59
C VAL A 246 -19.14 6.08 -5.28
N THR A 247 -18.86 6.30 -3.99
CA THR A 247 -17.77 7.16 -3.54
C THR A 247 -16.47 6.37 -3.41
N ASP A 248 -15.35 7.02 -3.53
CA ASP A 248 -14.00 6.45 -3.45
C ASP A 248 -13.61 5.99 -2.03
N ASP A 249 -14.46 6.24 -1.04
CA ASP A 249 -14.29 5.76 0.34
C ASP A 249 -14.64 4.29 0.54
N LEU A 250 -15.43 3.66 -0.36
CA LEU A 250 -15.91 2.28 -0.20
C LEU A 250 -14.80 1.28 0.15
N ILE A 251 -13.69 1.31 -0.59
CA ILE A 251 -12.58 0.36 -0.35
C ILE A 251 -11.86 0.67 0.95
N SER A 252 -11.69 1.96 1.27
CA SER A 252 -11.14 2.40 2.53
C SER A 252 -11.96 1.88 3.72
N ASP A 253 -13.28 2.07 3.68
CA ASP A 253 -14.18 1.68 4.75
C ASP A 253 -14.28 0.16 4.89
N LEU A 254 -14.33 -0.59 3.79
CA LEU A 254 -14.31 -2.05 3.82
C LEU A 254 -13.00 -2.63 4.38
N THR A 255 -11.88 -1.94 4.19
CA THR A 255 -10.56 -2.41 4.63
C THR A 255 -10.09 -1.77 5.94
N GLU A 256 -10.86 -0.87 6.54
CA GLU A 256 -10.54 -0.22 7.81
C GLU A 256 -10.67 -1.14 9.04
N TYR A 257 -11.30 -2.28 8.89
CA TYR A 257 -11.53 -3.22 9.98
C TYR A 257 -10.22 -3.76 10.56
N ALA A 258 -10.11 -3.73 11.88
CA ALA A 258 -9.02 -4.31 12.67
C ALA A 258 -9.03 -5.86 12.65
N ARG A 259 -9.14 -6.47 11.48
CA ARG A 259 -9.30 -7.94 11.29
C ARG A 259 -8.50 -8.43 10.10
N ASP A 260 -8.14 -9.70 10.15
CA ASP A 260 -7.53 -10.38 9.02
C ASP A 260 -8.51 -10.44 7.86
N LEU A 261 -8.25 -9.65 6.84
CA LEU A 261 -9.10 -9.50 5.67
C LEU A 261 -8.24 -9.41 4.41
N ILE A 262 -8.65 -10.10 3.36
CA ILE A 262 -8.08 -9.93 2.03
C ILE A 262 -9.20 -9.47 1.10
N LEU A 263 -9.02 -8.31 0.47
CA LEU A 263 -9.90 -7.76 -0.55
C LEU A 263 -9.18 -7.81 -1.90
N SER A 264 -9.84 -8.34 -2.92
CA SER A 264 -9.33 -8.41 -4.28
C SER A 264 -10.29 -7.76 -5.27
N ILE A 265 -9.72 -6.96 -6.17
CA ILE A 265 -10.40 -6.31 -7.28
C ILE A 265 -9.87 -6.96 -8.55
N ASP A 266 -10.65 -7.84 -9.14
CA ASP A 266 -10.34 -8.43 -10.44
C ASP A 266 -10.76 -7.48 -11.57
N MET A 267 -9.89 -7.31 -12.57
CA MET A 267 -10.11 -6.42 -13.71
C MET A 267 -9.71 -7.13 -15.00
N ILE A 268 -10.62 -7.15 -15.96
CA ILE A 268 -10.38 -7.67 -17.30
C ILE A 268 -10.66 -6.55 -18.28
N PRO A 269 -9.62 -5.83 -18.76
CA PRO A 269 -9.79 -4.80 -19.76
C PRO A 269 -10.29 -5.40 -21.08
N VAL A 270 -11.30 -4.77 -21.69
CA VAL A 270 -11.83 -5.17 -22.99
C VAL A 270 -11.16 -4.34 -24.09
N PRO A 271 -10.73 -4.95 -25.21
CA PRO A 271 -10.25 -4.19 -26.36
C PRO A 271 -11.28 -3.14 -26.81
N THR A 272 -10.83 -1.92 -27.08
CA THR A 272 -11.73 -0.78 -27.38
C THR A 272 -12.62 -1.04 -28.58
N ASP A 273 -12.10 -1.69 -29.62
CA ASP A 273 -12.85 -2.04 -30.82
C ASP A 273 -13.96 -3.08 -30.55
N GLU A 274 -13.76 -4.00 -29.62
CA GLU A 274 -14.76 -4.95 -29.18
C GLU A 274 -15.82 -4.27 -28.29
N ALA A 275 -15.37 -3.38 -27.39
CA ALA A 275 -16.24 -2.62 -26.51
C ALA A 275 -17.20 -1.71 -27.29
N VAL A 276 -16.70 -0.96 -28.29
CA VAL A 276 -17.48 -0.08 -29.15
C VAL A 276 -18.54 -0.88 -29.92
N LYS A 277 -18.16 -1.98 -30.57
CA LYS A 277 -19.12 -2.86 -31.28
C LYS A 277 -20.22 -3.41 -30.40
N GLU A 278 -19.90 -3.72 -29.15
CA GLU A 278 -20.91 -4.22 -28.21
C GLU A 278 -21.90 -3.13 -27.83
N VAL A 279 -21.41 -1.92 -27.52
CA VAL A 279 -22.29 -0.79 -27.17
C VAL A 279 -23.14 -0.39 -28.37
N GLU A 280 -22.59 -0.37 -29.60
CA GLU A 280 -23.35 -0.19 -30.84
C GLU A 280 -24.50 -1.22 -30.96
N SER A 281 -24.20 -2.48 -30.69
CA SER A 281 -25.21 -3.54 -30.70
C SER A 281 -26.31 -3.32 -29.65
N ILE A 282 -25.95 -2.84 -28.45
CA ILE A 282 -26.91 -2.49 -27.41
C ILE A 282 -27.79 -1.32 -27.84
N ILE A 283 -27.20 -0.25 -28.37
CA ILE A 283 -27.91 0.92 -28.88
C ILE A 283 -28.92 0.49 -29.96
N LEU A 284 -28.46 -0.31 -30.95
CA LEU A 284 -29.33 -0.82 -32.01
C LEU A 284 -30.46 -1.66 -31.46
N GLY A 285 -30.20 -2.47 -30.43
CA GLY A 285 -31.23 -3.24 -29.72
C GLY A 285 -32.29 -2.35 -29.07
N VAL A 286 -31.87 -1.32 -28.35
CA VAL A 286 -32.77 -0.36 -27.68
C VAL A 286 -33.58 0.42 -28.69
N GLU A 287 -33.00 0.91 -29.80
CA GLU A 287 -33.69 1.61 -30.86
C GLU A 287 -34.72 0.69 -31.55
N THR A 288 -34.37 -0.57 -31.73
CA THR A 288 -35.30 -1.59 -32.27
C THR A 288 -36.49 -1.82 -31.34
N ASP A 289 -36.25 -1.90 -30.04
CA ASP A 289 -37.33 -2.09 -29.03
C ASP A 289 -38.24 -0.86 -28.95
N ILE A 290 -37.68 0.36 -29.02
CA ILE A 290 -38.45 1.61 -29.09
C ILE A 290 -39.33 1.62 -30.36
N THR A 291 -38.75 1.28 -31.50
CA THR A 291 -39.48 1.22 -32.79
C THR A 291 -40.61 0.20 -32.74
N ARG A 292 -40.37 -1.00 -32.21
CA ARG A 292 -41.40 -2.04 -32.02
C ARG A 292 -42.49 -1.57 -31.08
N TRP A 293 -42.13 -0.87 -30.00
CA TRP A 293 -43.12 -0.33 -29.06
C TRP A 293 -43.98 0.74 -29.75
N GLN A 294 -43.41 1.68 -30.50
CA GLN A 294 -44.13 2.69 -31.26
C GLN A 294 -45.05 2.07 -32.28
N GLN A 295 -44.59 1.07 -33.05
CA GLN A 295 -45.43 0.34 -34.00
C GLN A 295 -46.66 -0.32 -33.33
N ARG A 296 -46.48 -0.90 -32.13
CA ARG A 296 -47.57 -1.47 -31.31
C ARG A 296 -48.56 -0.39 -30.86
N GLN A 297 -48.13 0.78 -30.47
CA GLN A 297 -49.01 1.88 -30.09
C GLN A 297 -49.78 2.41 -31.31
N ASN A 298 -49.10 2.61 -32.44
CA ASN A 298 -49.75 3.03 -33.69
C ASN A 298 -50.80 2.05 -34.18
N SER A 299 -50.56 0.72 -34.05
CA SER A 299 -51.54 -0.31 -34.39
C SER A 299 -52.77 -0.31 -33.48
N ARG A 300 -52.69 0.31 -32.31
CA ARG A 300 -53.75 0.55 -31.35
C ARG A 300 -54.39 1.93 -31.47
N ASN A 301 -54.12 2.68 -32.57
CA ASN A 301 -54.53 4.04 -32.78
C ASN A 301 -54.09 5.05 -31.70
N ASN A 302 -53.04 4.75 -30.97
CA ASN A 302 -52.47 5.63 -29.94
C ASN A 302 -51.22 6.33 -30.46
N PHE A 303 -51.41 7.32 -31.37
CA PHE A 303 -50.30 8.00 -32.05
C PHE A 303 -49.58 9.03 -31.17
N THR A 304 -50.14 9.41 -30.03
CA THR A 304 -49.55 10.40 -29.10
C THR A 304 -48.86 9.76 -27.93
N ALA A 305 -48.71 8.43 -27.94
CA ALA A 305 -48.05 7.72 -26.84
C ALA A 305 -46.57 8.08 -26.79
N GLU A 306 -46.14 8.66 -25.66
CA GLU A 306 -44.74 8.91 -25.37
C GLU A 306 -44.01 7.60 -25.06
N VAL A 307 -42.74 7.53 -25.48
CA VAL A 307 -41.86 6.38 -25.18
C VAL A 307 -41.74 6.22 -23.66
N PRO A 308 -41.87 5.02 -23.11
CA PRO A 308 -41.71 4.80 -21.67
C PRO A 308 -40.38 5.32 -21.19
N ARG A 309 -40.38 6.06 -20.08
CA ARG A 309 -39.21 6.69 -19.48
C ARG A 309 -38.02 5.71 -19.28
N THR A 310 -38.35 4.46 -18.98
CA THR A 310 -37.36 3.38 -18.80
C THR A 310 -36.63 3.02 -20.10
N MET A 311 -37.28 3.11 -21.26
CA MET A 311 -36.65 2.87 -22.56
C MET A 311 -35.81 4.08 -22.98
N GLU A 312 -36.32 5.30 -22.74
CA GLU A 312 -35.60 6.53 -23.01
C GLU A 312 -34.31 6.61 -22.17
N GLN A 313 -34.41 6.30 -20.89
CA GLN A 313 -33.27 6.26 -19.98
C GLN A 313 -32.21 5.22 -20.40
N LYS A 314 -32.65 4.04 -20.88
CA LYS A 314 -31.75 3.04 -21.46
C LYS A 314 -31.03 3.55 -22.70
N ARG A 315 -31.74 4.29 -23.56
CA ARG A 315 -31.17 4.91 -24.76
C ARG A 315 -30.10 5.94 -24.41
N GLU A 316 -30.42 6.86 -23.49
CA GLU A 316 -29.50 7.90 -23.01
C GLU A 316 -28.26 7.29 -22.35
N ASN A 317 -28.44 6.33 -21.45
CA ASN A 317 -27.34 5.64 -20.79
C ASN A 317 -26.43 4.92 -21.80
N SER A 318 -26.99 4.26 -22.80
CA SER A 318 -26.20 3.54 -23.80
C SER A 318 -25.42 4.51 -24.70
N ARG A 319 -26.00 5.68 -25.04
CA ARG A 319 -25.29 6.73 -25.78
C ARG A 319 -24.21 7.38 -24.95
N GLY A 320 -24.50 7.75 -23.70
CA GLY A 320 -23.49 8.28 -22.77
C GLY A 320 -22.30 7.32 -22.60
N TYR A 321 -22.59 6.02 -22.51
CA TYR A 321 -21.53 5.00 -22.44
C TYR A 321 -20.69 4.93 -23.74
N MET A 322 -21.30 5.14 -24.91
CA MET A 322 -20.59 5.25 -26.18
C MET A 322 -19.68 6.49 -26.21
N ASP A 323 -20.18 7.63 -25.75
CA ASP A 323 -19.40 8.88 -25.67
C ASP A 323 -18.22 8.71 -24.70
N ASP A 324 -18.40 8.04 -23.60
CA ASP A 324 -17.31 7.72 -22.65
C ASP A 324 -16.19 6.91 -23.31
N LEU A 325 -16.55 5.88 -24.11
CA LEU A 325 -15.57 5.04 -24.79
C LEU A 325 -14.87 5.73 -25.97
N THR A 326 -15.54 6.69 -26.63
CA THR A 326 -15.03 7.29 -27.88
C THR A 326 -14.45 8.67 -27.71
N GLN A 327 -14.91 9.46 -26.73
CA GLN A 327 -14.54 10.86 -26.52
C GLN A 327 -13.80 11.12 -25.20
N ASN A 328 -14.11 10.34 -24.14
CA ASN A 328 -13.63 10.61 -22.79
C ASN A 328 -12.46 9.70 -22.34
N ASP A 329 -11.78 9.01 -23.28
CA ASP A 329 -10.66 8.10 -23.02
C ASP A 329 -10.96 7.02 -21.96
N GLN A 330 -12.24 6.63 -21.83
CA GLN A 330 -12.67 5.55 -20.95
C GLN A 330 -12.51 4.19 -21.64
N ARG A 331 -12.23 3.15 -20.86
CA ARG A 331 -12.24 1.77 -21.34
C ARG A 331 -13.35 0.97 -20.67
N MET A 332 -13.81 -0.06 -21.34
CA MET A 332 -14.68 -1.06 -20.76
C MET A 332 -13.84 -2.05 -19.98
N ILE A 333 -14.18 -2.27 -18.71
CA ILE A 333 -13.51 -3.20 -17.82
C ILE A 333 -14.55 -4.11 -17.18
N PHE A 334 -14.37 -5.43 -17.26
CA PHE A 334 -15.12 -6.35 -16.42
C PHE A 334 -14.44 -6.44 -15.06
N SER A 335 -15.16 -6.10 -14.01
CA SER A 335 -14.64 -6.08 -12.65
C SER A 335 -15.45 -6.94 -11.70
N LEU A 336 -14.78 -7.48 -10.70
CA LEU A 336 -15.36 -8.20 -9.57
C LEU A 336 -14.58 -7.85 -8.31
N ILE A 337 -15.27 -7.38 -7.29
CA ILE A 337 -14.70 -7.18 -5.96
C ILE A 337 -15.08 -8.36 -5.09
N THR A 338 -14.09 -9.05 -4.54
CA THR A 338 -14.24 -10.14 -3.59
C THR A 338 -13.46 -9.85 -2.33
N LEU A 339 -13.99 -10.26 -1.20
CA LEU A 339 -13.28 -10.17 0.06
C LEU A 339 -13.43 -11.47 0.86
N VAL A 340 -12.41 -11.84 1.59
CA VAL A 340 -12.42 -12.93 2.56
C VAL A 340 -12.00 -12.38 3.90
N HIS A 341 -12.75 -12.70 4.93
CA HIS A 341 -12.41 -12.38 6.31
C HIS A 341 -12.45 -13.63 7.18
N THR A 342 -11.72 -13.59 8.30
CA THR A 342 -11.58 -14.72 9.21
C THR A 342 -11.87 -14.31 10.64
N ALA A 343 -12.35 -15.26 11.46
CA ALA A 343 -12.63 -15.05 12.86
C ALA A 343 -12.32 -16.31 13.70
N ASP A 344 -12.24 -16.14 15.01
CA ASP A 344 -11.96 -17.22 15.94
C ASP A 344 -13.21 -18.05 16.30
N SER A 345 -14.40 -17.49 16.10
CA SER A 345 -15.69 -18.18 16.31
C SER A 345 -16.67 -17.88 15.18
N LEU A 346 -17.69 -18.71 15.07
CA LEU A 346 -18.74 -18.54 14.06
C LEU A 346 -19.62 -17.31 14.37
N GLU A 347 -19.89 -17.06 15.65
CA GLU A 347 -20.66 -15.89 16.10
C GLU A 347 -19.93 -14.59 15.73
N GLN A 348 -18.63 -14.56 15.94
CA GLN A 348 -17.78 -13.44 15.54
C GLN A 348 -17.80 -13.27 14.04
N LEU A 349 -17.66 -14.36 13.28
CA LEU A 349 -17.69 -14.33 11.82
C LEU A 349 -19.02 -13.78 11.29
N ASP A 350 -20.14 -14.15 11.92
CA ASP A 350 -21.48 -13.66 11.55
C ASP A 350 -21.60 -12.15 11.85
N ALA A 351 -21.22 -11.71 13.03
CA ALA A 351 -21.23 -10.29 13.41
C ALA A 351 -20.36 -9.44 12.46
N ASP A 352 -19.18 -9.94 12.10
CA ASP A 352 -18.27 -9.29 11.17
C ASP A 352 -18.84 -9.20 9.77
N THR A 353 -19.50 -10.26 9.32
CA THR A 353 -20.19 -10.27 8.03
C THR A 353 -21.31 -9.23 7.99
N GLU A 354 -22.11 -9.13 9.05
CA GLU A 354 -23.19 -8.15 9.15
C GLU A 354 -22.65 -6.72 9.09
N SER A 355 -21.56 -6.45 9.80
CA SER A 355 -20.88 -5.16 9.75
C SER A 355 -20.39 -4.82 8.35
N LEU A 356 -19.73 -5.75 7.64
CA LEU A 356 -19.26 -5.53 6.27
C LEU A 356 -20.42 -5.30 5.29
N ILE A 357 -21.55 -6.01 5.47
CA ILE A 357 -22.76 -5.80 4.68
C ILE A 357 -23.36 -4.43 4.98
N ALA A 358 -23.32 -3.97 6.23
CA ALA A 358 -23.80 -2.64 6.61
C ALA A 358 -22.99 -1.53 5.92
N VAL A 359 -21.64 -1.62 5.94
CA VAL A 359 -20.76 -0.70 5.19
C VAL A 359 -21.11 -0.70 3.70
N GLY A 360 -21.31 -1.87 3.08
CA GLY A 360 -21.74 -1.93 1.69
C GLY A 360 -23.06 -1.18 1.44
N LYS A 361 -24.02 -1.29 2.34
CA LYS A 361 -25.32 -0.59 2.24
C LYS A 361 -25.20 0.92 2.41
N GLU A 362 -24.29 1.40 3.26
CA GLU A 362 -23.99 2.84 3.41
C GLU A 362 -23.53 3.45 2.07
N HIS A 363 -22.76 2.67 1.30
CA HIS A 363 -22.35 3.03 -0.06
C HIS A 363 -23.32 2.58 -1.15
N LEU A 364 -24.56 2.24 -0.80
CA LEU A 364 -25.60 1.78 -1.71
C LEU A 364 -25.21 0.55 -2.56
N CYS A 365 -24.28 -0.25 -2.06
CA CYS A 365 -23.80 -1.47 -2.68
C CYS A 365 -24.35 -2.71 -1.96
N ASP A 366 -24.65 -3.78 -2.70
CA ASP A 366 -25.08 -5.06 -2.12
C ASP A 366 -23.90 -6.04 -2.06
N ILE A 367 -23.50 -6.37 -0.83
CA ILE A 367 -22.47 -7.37 -0.55
C ILE A 367 -23.16 -8.67 -0.15
N SER A 368 -22.78 -9.76 -0.80
CA SER A 368 -23.38 -11.07 -0.59
C SER A 368 -22.31 -12.14 -0.32
N SER A 369 -22.70 -13.14 0.51
CA SER A 369 -21.84 -14.31 0.73
C SER A 369 -21.84 -15.23 -0.50
N ALA A 370 -20.69 -15.79 -0.85
CA ALA A 370 -20.51 -16.78 -1.91
C ALA A 370 -21.09 -18.16 -1.50
N LYS A 371 -22.41 -18.24 -1.32
CA LYS A 371 -23.10 -19.46 -0.87
C LYS A 371 -22.85 -20.61 -1.85
N TYR A 372 -22.46 -21.79 -1.32
CA TYR A 372 -22.06 -22.99 -2.05
C TYR A 372 -20.84 -22.84 -2.97
N GLN A 373 -20.17 -21.68 -2.95
CA GLN A 373 -18.99 -21.35 -3.77
C GLN A 373 -17.85 -20.81 -2.91
N GLN A 374 -17.76 -21.22 -1.65
CA GLN A 374 -16.73 -20.73 -0.73
C GLN A 374 -15.30 -21.07 -1.19
N GLU A 375 -15.08 -22.27 -1.77
CA GLU A 375 -13.79 -22.66 -2.35
C GLU A 375 -13.42 -21.80 -3.56
N ASP A 376 -14.37 -21.65 -4.50
CA ASP A 376 -14.15 -20.83 -5.70
C ASP A 376 -13.97 -19.35 -5.34
N GLY A 377 -14.74 -18.89 -4.34
CA GLY A 377 -14.60 -17.56 -3.77
C GLY A 377 -13.24 -17.32 -3.14
N LEU A 378 -12.78 -18.22 -2.28
CA LEU A 378 -11.48 -18.16 -1.64
C LEU A 378 -10.35 -18.10 -2.66
N ASN A 379 -10.39 -18.99 -3.66
CA ASN A 379 -9.42 -19.01 -4.75
C ASN A 379 -9.49 -17.75 -5.64
N THR A 380 -10.60 -17.02 -5.62
CA THR A 380 -10.74 -15.72 -6.29
C THR A 380 -10.17 -14.59 -5.41
N ALA A 381 -10.44 -14.58 -4.11
CA ALA A 381 -10.01 -13.52 -3.21
C ALA A 381 -8.49 -13.53 -2.96
N LEU A 382 -7.85 -14.70 -2.96
CA LEU A 382 -6.43 -14.81 -2.69
C LEU A 382 -5.55 -14.31 -3.85
N PRO A 383 -4.31 -13.83 -3.60
CA PRO A 383 -3.44 -13.23 -4.61
C PRO A 383 -2.81 -14.24 -5.59
N TYR A 384 -3.57 -15.24 -6.00
CA TYR A 384 -3.11 -16.23 -6.98
C TYR A 384 -3.09 -15.70 -8.41
N GLY A 385 -3.97 -14.71 -8.70
CA GLY A 385 -4.26 -14.28 -10.06
C GLY A 385 -5.26 -15.19 -10.78
N LEU A 386 -6.09 -15.92 -10.02
CA LEU A 386 -7.25 -16.66 -10.52
C LEU A 386 -8.54 -15.92 -10.21
N ARG A 387 -9.56 -16.18 -11.01
CA ARG A 387 -10.95 -15.80 -10.75
C ARG A 387 -11.83 -16.98 -11.10
N ARG A 388 -12.50 -17.54 -10.11
CA ARG A 388 -13.44 -18.67 -10.26
C ARG A 388 -14.88 -18.26 -10.08
N LEU A 389 -15.15 -17.13 -9.38
CA LEU A 389 -16.49 -16.55 -9.29
C LEU A 389 -16.86 -15.85 -10.60
N HIS A 390 -18.11 -16.02 -11.04
CA HIS A 390 -18.64 -15.50 -12.31
C HIS A 390 -19.62 -14.34 -12.11
N ALA A 391 -19.36 -13.46 -11.14
CA ALA A 391 -20.18 -12.29 -10.83
C ALA A 391 -19.55 -10.99 -11.35
N LEU A 392 -19.12 -10.99 -12.62
CA LEU A 392 -18.48 -9.83 -13.24
C LEU A 392 -19.50 -8.73 -13.55
N HIS A 393 -19.08 -7.50 -13.33
CA HIS A 393 -19.80 -6.28 -13.70
C HIS A 393 -19.03 -5.54 -14.79
N THR A 394 -19.79 -4.94 -15.72
CA THR A 394 -19.22 -4.09 -16.77
C THR A 394 -19.14 -2.66 -16.25
N LEU A 395 -17.95 -2.14 -16.15
CA LEU A 395 -17.66 -0.79 -15.64
C LEU A 395 -16.86 0.01 -16.66
N THR A 396 -16.95 1.35 -16.61
CA THR A 396 -16.00 2.26 -17.25
C THR A 396 -14.72 2.30 -16.42
N THR A 397 -13.64 2.84 -16.98
CA THR A 397 -12.40 3.09 -16.23
C THR A 397 -12.66 3.91 -14.98
N GLU A 398 -13.41 4.99 -15.08
CA GLU A 398 -13.73 5.89 -13.98
C GLU A 398 -14.53 5.18 -12.89
N SER A 399 -15.57 4.43 -13.28
CA SER A 399 -16.36 3.62 -12.33
C SER A 399 -15.52 2.53 -11.65
N CYS A 400 -14.53 1.96 -12.34
CA CYS A 400 -13.61 1.00 -11.75
C CYS A 400 -12.58 1.69 -10.84
N ALA A 401 -12.15 2.91 -11.18
CA ALA A 401 -11.18 3.69 -10.42
C ALA A 401 -11.71 4.18 -9.07
N VAL A 402 -13.03 4.24 -8.90
CA VAL A 402 -13.64 4.50 -7.57
C VAL A 402 -13.18 3.46 -6.53
N ALA A 403 -12.87 2.24 -6.97
CA ALA A 403 -12.24 1.24 -6.10
C ALA A 403 -10.73 1.48 -5.94
N ILE A 404 -10.34 2.73 -5.62
CA ILE A 404 -8.94 3.12 -5.41
C ILE A 404 -8.35 2.42 -4.18
N PRO A 405 -7.17 1.76 -4.29
CA PRO A 405 -6.63 0.96 -3.19
C PRO A 405 -5.75 1.77 -2.24
N PHE A 406 -5.56 3.07 -2.47
CA PHE A 406 -4.64 3.92 -1.72
C PHE A 406 -5.35 4.64 -0.58
N ARG A 407 -4.65 4.79 0.55
CA ARG A 407 -5.19 5.41 1.75
C ARG A 407 -4.23 6.43 2.35
N ALA A 408 -3.16 5.95 2.96
CA ALA A 408 -2.14 6.78 3.60
C ALA A 408 -0.80 6.04 3.57
N GLN A 409 0.25 6.79 3.29
CA GLN A 409 1.60 6.24 3.26
C GLN A 409 2.02 5.75 4.64
N GLU A 410 2.40 4.48 4.72
CA GLU A 410 3.01 3.88 5.88
C GLU A 410 4.53 4.00 5.80
N LEU A 411 5.14 4.46 6.88
CA LEU A 411 6.59 4.48 7.02
C LEU A 411 6.98 3.45 8.06
N GLN A 412 7.60 2.36 7.60
CA GLN A 412 8.06 1.25 8.44
C GLN A 412 9.42 0.75 7.95
N ASP A 413 10.40 1.66 7.92
CA ASP A 413 11.76 1.34 7.48
C ASP A 413 12.43 0.40 8.48
N PRO A 414 13.02 -0.73 8.05
CA PRO A 414 13.77 -1.60 8.93
C PRO A 414 14.97 -0.87 9.54
N GLY A 415 15.07 -0.89 10.86
CA GLY A 415 16.13 -0.18 11.62
C GLY A 415 15.91 1.33 11.72
N GLY A 416 14.74 1.83 11.30
CA GLY A 416 14.37 3.23 11.46
C GLY A 416 14.00 3.57 12.92
N LEU A 417 13.92 4.87 13.19
CA LEU A 417 13.52 5.40 14.49
C LEU A 417 12.02 5.73 14.51
N SER A 418 11.41 5.63 15.70
CA SER A 418 10.00 5.98 15.88
C SER A 418 9.82 7.49 15.97
N TYR A 419 8.92 8.03 15.14
CA TYR A 419 8.55 9.45 15.12
C TYR A 419 7.14 9.74 15.64
N GLY A 420 6.36 8.71 15.95
CA GLY A 420 5.01 8.86 16.46
C GLY A 420 4.07 7.81 15.88
N ILE A 421 2.79 8.17 15.77
CA ILE A 421 1.71 7.33 15.26
C ILE A 421 1.10 8.04 14.05
N ASN A 422 0.86 7.31 12.98
CA ASN A 422 0.15 7.79 11.81
C ASN A 422 -1.30 8.11 12.19
N GLU A 423 -1.76 9.35 11.93
CA GLU A 423 -3.10 9.79 12.33
C GLU A 423 -4.21 9.03 11.60
N VAL A 424 -3.97 8.59 10.38
CA VAL A 424 -4.94 7.86 9.55
C VAL A 424 -5.00 6.39 9.91
N SER A 425 -3.85 5.69 9.91
CA SER A 425 -3.78 4.24 10.12
C SER A 425 -3.65 3.84 11.59
N LYS A 426 -3.28 4.78 12.47
CA LYS A 426 -2.94 4.56 13.88
C LYS A 426 -1.74 3.63 14.09
N ASN A 427 -0.97 3.35 13.05
CA ASN A 427 0.25 2.55 13.12
C ASN A 427 1.48 3.39 13.52
N PRO A 428 2.51 2.78 14.14
CA PRO A 428 3.76 3.47 14.41
C PRO A 428 4.45 3.95 13.14
N LEU A 429 4.92 5.20 13.14
CA LEU A 429 5.76 5.77 12.08
C LEU A 429 7.22 5.47 12.42
N ILE A 430 7.83 4.59 11.64
CA ILE A 430 9.22 4.18 11.75
C ILE A 430 9.95 4.62 10.49
N CYS A 431 10.90 5.53 10.61
CA CYS A 431 11.61 6.10 9.48
C CYS A 431 13.13 6.08 9.69
N ASP A 432 13.86 5.63 8.68
CA ASP A 432 15.30 5.83 8.59
C ASP A 432 15.59 7.13 7.81
N ARG A 433 15.74 8.23 8.56
CA ARG A 433 15.99 9.56 7.96
C ARG A 433 17.26 9.61 7.12
N LYS A 434 18.26 8.77 7.40
CA LYS A 434 19.51 8.72 6.64
C LYS A 434 19.31 8.26 5.19
N ARG A 435 18.18 7.59 4.92
CA ARG A 435 17.80 7.15 3.56
C ARG A 435 17.07 8.23 2.75
N LEU A 436 16.64 9.30 3.40
CA LEU A 436 15.97 10.40 2.72
C LEU A 436 16.98 11.24 1.94
N VAL A 437 16.56 11.81 0.82
CA VAL A 437 17.37 12.74 0.02
C VAL A 437 17.77 13.96 0.85
N SER A 438 16.90 14.38 1.76
CA SER A 438 17.16 15.47 2.72
C SER A 438 16.71 15.01 4.12
N PRO A 439 17.66 14.73 5.05
CA PRO A 439 17.32 14.24 6.38
C PRO A 439 16.90 15.35 7.36
N HIS A 440 16.75 16.59 6.90
CA HIS A 440 16.36 17.72 7.73
C HIS A 440 14.90 17.63 8.18
N ALA A 441 14.60 18.15 9.37
CA ALA A 441 13.25 18.20 9.91
C ALA A 441 12.94 19.55 10.54
N PHE A 442 11.68 19.96 10.45
CA PHE A 442 11.13 21.13 11.15
C PHE A 442 10.04 20.69 12.12
N TYR A 443 10.09 21.19 13.34
CA TYR A 443 9.05 21.02 14.35
C TYR A 443 8.30 22.34 14.51
N LEU A 444 7.11 22.40 13.96
CA LEU A 444 6.25 23.56 13.96
C LEU A 444 5.05 23.34 14.87
N GLY A 445 4.69 24.34 15.63
CA GLY A 445 3.53 24.26 16.52
C GLY A 445 3.36 25.54 17.36
N VAL A 446 2.13 25.79 17.80
CA VAL A 446 1.84 26.86 18.74
C VAL A 446 2.42 26.56 20.13
N SER A 447 2.54 27.58 20.99
CA SER A 447 3.00 27.36 22.36
C SER A 447 2.10 26.36 23.08
N GLY A 448 2.69 25.41 23.82
CA GLY A 448 1.96 24.36 24.52
C GLY A 448 1.54 23.15 23.68
N SER A 449 1.79 23.12 22.36
CA SER A 449 1.44 21.99 21.48
C SER A 449 2.28 20.73 21.65
N GLY A 450 3.30 20.73 22.52
CA GLY A 450 4.19 19.61 22.71
C GLY A 450 5.42 19.58 21.77
N LYS A 451 5.72 20.65 21.05
CA LYS A 451 6.85 20.77 20.12
C LYS A 451 8.19 20.33 20.73
N SER A 452 8.58 20.94 21.89
CA SER A 452 9.81 20.59 22.59
C SER A 452 9.81 19.13 23.09
N MET A 453 8.65 18.59 23.45
CA MET A 453 8.52 17.18 23.86
C MET A 453 8.70 16.24 22.69
N GLY A 454 8.17 16.59 21.51
CA GLY A 454 8.40 15.85 20.26
C GLY A 454 9.88 15.81 19.87
N MET A 455 10.59 16.94 19.97
CA MET A 455 12.03 17.00 19.74
C MET A 455 12.83 16.16 20.76
N LYS A 456 12.49 16.27 22.06
CA LYS A 456 13.14 15.44 23.11
C LYS A 456 12.94 13.95 22.83
N SER A 457 11.75 13.53 22.44
CA SER A 457 11.47 12.13 22.04
C SER A 457 12.32 11.69 20.85
N THR A 458 12.50 12.55 19.85
CA THR A 458 13.36 12.24 18.70
C THR A 458 14.82 12.11 19.11
N ILE A 459 15.34 13.03 19.93
CA ILE A 459 16.73 12.99 20.46
C ILE A 459 16.93 11.69 21.25
N MET A 460 15.99 11.33 22.14
CA MET A 460 16.04 10.09 22.90
C MET A 460 16.14 8.87 21.97
N ASN A 461 15.29 8.81 20.93
CA ASN A 461 15.32 7.70 19.97
C ASN A 461 16.64 7.61 19.22
N VAL A 462 17.26 8.75 18.87
CA VAL A 462 18.59 8.77 18.22
C VAL A 462 19.65 8.24 19.17
N VAL A 463 19.74 8.77 20.39
CA VAL A 463 20.76 8.37 21.38
C VAL A 463 20.62 6.91 21.80
N LEU A 464 19.39 6.40 21.94
CA LEU A 464 19.14 5.02 22.36
C LEU A 464 19.22 4.00 21.24
N GLY A 465 18.96 4.43 19.98
CA GLY A 465 18.82 3.52 18.83
C GLY A 465 19.97 3.57 17.83
N THR A 466 20.88 4.53 17.94
CA THR A 466 22.01 4.71 17.01
C THR A 466 23.30 5.04 17.75
N ASP A 467 24.43 4.97 17.04
CA ASP A 467 25.74 5.41 17.53
C ASP A 467 26.03 6.89 17.15
N ASP A 468 24.99 7.66 16.83
CA ASP A 468 25.14 9.03 16.36
C ASP A 468 25.36 10.00 17.53
N ASP A 469 26.26 10.94 17.36
CA ASP A 469 26.41 12.07 18.26
C ASP A 469 25.29 13.09 18.07
N VAL A 470 24.83 13.70 19.17
CA VAL A 470 23.77 14.71 19.17
C VAL A 470 24.31 16.02 19.72
N ILE A 471 24.32 17.06 18.89
CA ILE A 471 24.71 18.41 19.28
C ILE A 471 23.46 19.28 19.34
N ILE A 472 23.23 19.93 20.48
CA ILE A 472 22.04 20.75 20.73
C ILE A 472 22.46 22.20 20.96
N VAL A 473 21.90 23.11 20.18
CA VAL A 473 22.01 24.56 20.45
C VAL A 473 20.69 25.02 21.08
N ASP A 474 20.72 25.27 22.40
CA ASP A 474 19.55 25.46 23.24
C ASP A 474 19.52 26.88 23.83
N ALA A 475 18.80 27.79 23.15
CA ALA A 475 18.66 29.17 23.61
C ALA A 475 17.75 29.33 24.84
N GLU A 476 16.78 28.40 25.03
CA GLU A 476 15.77 28.47 26.10
C GLU A 476 16.11 27.59 27.32
N ARG A 477 17.20 26.86 27.27
CA ARG A 477 17.69 25.95 28.34
C ARG A 477 16.74 24.81 28.72
N GLU A 478 16.03 24.28 27.74
CA GLU A 478 15.05 23.20 27.95
C GLU A 478 15.68 21.78 27.92
N TYR A 479 16.85 21.61 27.30
CA TYR A 479 17.45 20.30 27.01
C TYR A 479 18.58 19.88 27.96
N GLY A 480 19.05 20.76 28.82
CA GLY A 480 20.19 20.49 29.71
C GLY A 480 20.00 19.30 30.65
N THR A 481 18.78 19.06 31.14
CA THR A 481 18.45 17.90 31.97
C THR A 481 18.52 16.60 31.17
N LEU A 482 18.03 16.61 29.92
CA LEU A 482 18.08 15.48 29.01
C LEU A 482 19.53 15.13 28.67
N ALA A 483 20.36 16.13 28.31
CA ALA A 483 21.75 15.92 27.99
C ALA A 483 22.51 15.25 29.16
N ARG A 484 22.35 15.74 30.38
CA ARG A 484 22.98 15.12 31.56
C ARG A 484 22.47 13.70 31.85
N ALA A 485 21.18 13.45 31.62
CA ALA A 485 20.59 12.11 31.81
C ALA A 485 21.22 11.06 30.87
N PHE A 486 21.68 11.48 29.70
CA PHE A 486 22.38 10.62 28.74
C PHE A 486 23.91 10.74 28.79
N GLY A 487 24.47 11.31 29.88
CA GLY A 487 25.92 11.42 30.06
C GLY A 487 26.57 12.50 29.20
N GLY A 488 25.78 13.36 28.59
CA GLY A 488 26.26 14.47 27.76
C GLY A 488 26.76 15.65 28.58
N GLU A 489 27.63 16.46 27.97
CA GLU A 489 28.15 17.70 28.53
C GLU A 489 27.24 18.88 28.18
N VAL A 490 27.07 19.79 29.16
CA VAL A 490 26.32 21.04 28.95
C VAL A 490 27.29 22.22 29.09
N VAL A 491 27.56 22.85 27.96
CA VAL A 491 28.37 24.05 27.90
C VAL A 491 27.47 25.28 27.95
N GLU A 492 27.56 26.06 29.02
CA GLU A 492 26.78 27.28 29.17
C GLU A 492 27.57 28.49 28.64
N ILE A 493 27.00 29.22 27.68
CA ILE A 493 27.55 30.45 27.14
C ILE A 493 26.74 31.62 27.67
N SER A 494 27.23 32.29 28.70
CA SER A 494 26.60 33.47 29.30
C SER A 494 27.63 34.39 29.91
N PRO A 495 27.33 35.67 30.22
CA PRO A 495 28.25 36.61 30.85
C PRO A 495 28.80 36.15 32.21
N HIS A 496 28.13 35.21 32.85
CA HIS A 496 28.47 34.69 34.18
C HIS A 496 28.94 33.22 34.15
N SER A 497 29.07 32.66 32.95
CA SER A 497 29.51 31.27 32.78
C SER A 497 30.94 31.05 33.17
N THR A 498 31.23 29.89 33.75
CA THR A 498 32.61 29.41 33.97
C THR A 498 33.16 28.67 32.77
N HIS A 499 32.32 28.39 31.76
CA HIS A 499 32.74 27.76 30.51
C HIS A 499 33.25 28.81 29.54
N HIS A 500 34.43 28.56 28.96
CA HIS A 500 35.06 29.44 27.98
C HIS A 500 35.35 28.63 26.70
N LEU A 501 34.97 29.19 25.57
CA LEU A 501 35.34 28.67 24.26
C LEU A 501 36.57 29.41 23.74
N ASN A 502 37.62 28.68 23.43
CA ASN A 502 38.80 29.27 22.80
C ASN A 502 38.63 29.30 21.27
N PRO A 503 38.33 30.46 20.65
CA PRO A 503 38.14 30.53 19.21
C PRO A 503 39.39 30.23 18.40
N LEU A 504 40.56 30.23 19.05
CA LEU A 504 41.85 29.96 18.42
C LEU A 504 42.33 28.50 18.56
N GLU A 505 41.58 27.65 19.23
CA GLU A 505 41.93 26.23 19.37
C GLU A 505 41.81 25.50 18.03
N ILE A 506 42.88 24.81 17.60
CA ILE A 506 42.94 23.96 16.42
C ILE A 506 43.04 22.51 16.87
N VAL A 507 42.12 21.68 16.36
CA VAL A 507 42.18 20.22 16.48
C VAL A 507 42.86 19.69 15.21
N PHE A 508 44.06 19.14 15.35
CA PHE A 508 44.80 18.51 14.24
C PHE A 508 44.30 17.06 14.07
N GLY A 509 43.98 16.67 12.85
CA GLY A 509 43.60 15.29 12.54
C GLY A 509 42.28 15.11 11.81
N PHE A 510 41.55 16.17 11.57
CA PHE A 510 40.45 16.15 10.58
C PHE A 510 41.01 16.45 9.18
N GLU A 511 40.43 15.82 8.13
CA GLU A 511 40.90 15.88 6.73
C GLU A 511 40.82 17.27 6.05
N ASP A 512 40.91 18.36 6.79
CA ASP A 512 40.80 19.69 6.25
C ASP A 512 42.16 20.18 5.72
N GLU A 513 42.19 20.55 4.45
CA GLU A 513 43.39 20.96 3.73
C GLU A 513 44.12 22.18 4.35
N ASN A 514 43.42 23.02 5.14
CA ASN A 514 44.03 24.17 5.79
C ASN A 514 43.28 24.65 7.06
N PRO A 515 43.55 24.07 8.24
CA PRO A 515 42.88 24.43 9.49
C PRO A 515 43.11 25.89 9.93
N VAL A 516 44.25 26.50 9.58
CA VAL A 516 44.55 27.90 9.90
C VAL A 516 43.65 28.86 9.10
N ALA A 517 43.40 28.56 7.82
CA ALA A 517 42.49 29.38 7.00
C ALA A 517 41.06 29.35 7.53
N GLN A 518 40.55 28.20 7.95
CA GLN A 518 39.23 28.08 8.57
C GLN A 518 39.15 28.89 9.88
N LYS A 519 40.18 28.86 10.70
CA LYS A 519 40.23 29.69 11.91
C LYS A 519 40.28 31.17 11.60
N THR A 520 40.99 31.58 10.57
CA THR A 520 40.96 32.97 10.09
C THR A 520 39.56 33.42 9.69
N GLU A 521 38.81 32.57 9.00
CA GLU A 521 37.45 32.86 8.60
C GLU A 521 36.52 32.96 9.81
N LEU A 522 36.63 32.05 10.78
CA LEU A 522 35.87 32.08 12.03
C LEU A 522 36.13 33.38 12.80
N ILE A 523 37.42 33.75 13.00
CA ILE A 523 37.80 34.97 13.70
C ILE A 523 37.28 36.21 12.95
N THR A 524 37.41 36.22 11.63
CA THR A 524 36.88 37.30 10.79
C THR A 524 35.37 37.44 11.00
N SER A 525 34.60 36.34 10.99
CA SER A 525 33.17 36.34 11.23
C SER A 525 32.79 36.86 12.63
N ILE A 526 33.51 36.47 13.66
CA ILE A 526 33.29 36.96 15.04
C ILE A 526 33.53 38.48 15.10
N LEU A 527 34.60 38.97 14.49
CA LEU A 527 34.90 40.39 14.46
C LEU A 527 33.90 41.19 13.62
N GLU A 528 33.43 40.65 12.49
CA GLU A 528 32.38 41.26 11.68
C GLU A 528 31.07 41.46 12.47
N GLN A 529 30.68 40.52 13.29
CA GLN A 529 29.48 40.62 14.14
C GLN A 529 29.62 41.67 15.26
N GLN A 530 30.85 41.98 15.71
CA GLN A 530 31.11 42.99 16.73
C GLN A 530 31.19 44.39 16.16
N MET A 531 31.36 44.54 14.85
CA MET A 531 31.45 45.86 14.20
C MET A 531 30.09 46.44 13.88
N ALA A 532 29.86 47.70 14.21
CA ALA A 532 28.59 48.42 14.05
C ALA A 532 28.07 48.44 12.59
N ASN A 533 28.92 48.25 11.58
CA ASN A 533 28.58 48.26 10.15
C ASN A 533 28.63 46.86 9.48
N GLY A 534 28.89 45.79 10.23
CA GLY A 534 28.81 44.41 9.75
C GLY A 534 29.79 44.02 8.61
N ALA A 535 30.72 44.87 8.20
CA ALA A 535 31.66 44.56 7.13
C ALA A 535 33.08 45.00 7.45
N ILE A 536 33.99 44.06 7.44
CA ILE A 536 35.44 44.33 7.58
C ILE A 536 36.02 44.72 6.21
N LYS A 537 36.66 45.90 6.13
CA LYS A 537 37.36 46.30 4.91
C LYS A 537 38.47 45.31 4.53
N GLY A 538 38.72 45.12 3.25
CA GLY A 538 39.69 44.14 2.75
C GLY A 538 41.10 44.26 3.35
N SER A 539 41.56 45.50 3.67
CA SER A 539 42.84 45.74 4.37
C SER A 539 42.87 45.13 5.77
N TYR A 540 41.75 45.14 6.50
CA TYR A 540 41.69 44.54 7.83
C TYR A 540 41.59 43.00 7.75
N LYS A 541 40.91 42.45 6.71
CA LYS A 541 40.91 41.00 6.47
C LYS A 541 42.32 40.44 6.27
N SER A 542 43.16 41.13 5.49
CA SER A 542 44.59 40.73 5.31
C SER A 542 45.41 40.83 6.61
N ILE A 543 45.11 41.78 7.49
CA ILE A 543 45.75 41.86 8.78
C ILE A 543 45.32 40.72 9.70
N ILE A 544 44.03 40.42 9.76
CA ILE A 544 43.49 39.32 10.56
C ILE A 544 44.10 38.00 10.08
N ASP A 545 44.11 37.74 8.79
CA ASP A 545 44.68 36.53 8.19
C ASP A 545 46.16 36.36 8.59
N ARG A 546 46.96 37.38 8.42
CA ARG A 546 48.38 37.37 8.80
C ARG A 546 48.60 37.21 10.30
N CYS A 547 47.76 37.88 11.14
CA CYS A 547 47.88 37.76 12.60
C CYS A 547 47.49 36.36 13.06
N THR A 548 46.39 35.80 12.51
CA THR A 548 45.98 34.45 12.83
C THR A 548 47.04 33.42 12.41
N ALA A 549 47.59 33.53 11.20
CA ALA A 549 48.66 32.64 10.76
C ALA A 549 49.91 32.72 11.67
N ASN A 550 50.25 33.90 12.15
CA ASN A 550 51.39 34.08 13.06
C ASN A 550 51.16 33.50 14.47
N VAL A 551 49.93 33.30 14.90
CA VAL A 551 49.63 32.67 16.20
C VAL A 551 49.91 31.16 16.16
N TYR A 552 49.86 30.55 14.98
CA TYR A 552 50.09 29.11 14.80
C TYR A 552 51.47 28.74 14.25
N ASN A 553 52.27 29.72 13.89
CA ASN A 553 53.69 29.56 13.52
C ASN A 553 54.62 29.75 14.74
#